data_a406b09d19fc057629df134a4961d3ea
#
_entry.id   a406b09d19fc057629df134a4961d3ea
#
_cell.length_a   1.000
_cell.length_b   1.000
_cell.length_c   1.000
_cell.angle_alpha   90.00
_cell.angle_beta   90.00
_cell.angle_gamma   90.00
#
_symmetry.space_group_name_H-M   'P 1'
#
loop_
_entity.id
_entity.type
_entity.pdbx_description
1 polymer ?
#
loop_
_entity_poly.entity_id
_entity_poly.type
_entity_poly.pdbx_seq_one_letter_code
_entity_poly.pdbx_strand_id
1 'polypeptide(L)'
;MHFTLKKTLILFFFSLFMFSLYPKDKVTDEDIYKKIYGEFSKFLPKNIYDKINKNKKKFLKALDQVLEAEEEDILVLVDKQHLLDKSYEPKNIILLYDVKDRNYVLDRTNIYLAKIAERPLQKMAEAAKEAGIEIRVSSGYRPYIYQVNLFSKYEKEYGKKNAQSFSAPPGTSQHQLGTVIDFGTITDDYADTAEGKWMLNNAWKYGWSLSYPKGMEKITGYNWECWHYRYLGVEACKFQKEWFDDIQQYMLEFIDLWKKEKAKLN
;
A
#
# COMPACT_ATOMS: atom_id res chain seq x y z
N MET A 1 -9.97 70.67 -63.48
CA MET A 1 -10.26 70.30 -62.07
C MET A 1 -9.60 68.96 -61.75
N HIS A 2 -8.43 69.02 -61.17
CA HIS A 2 -7.66 67.82 -60.82
C HIS A 2 -7.94 67.43 -59.35
N PHE A 3 -8.47 66.26 -59.17
CA PHE A 3 -8.61 65.64 -57.83
C PHE A 3 -7.46 64.67 -57.62
N THR A 4 -6.56 65.04 -56.71
CA THR A 4 -5.42 64.22 -56.24
C THR A 4 -5.87 63.31 -55.11
N LEU A 5 -5.86 61.98 -55.35
CA LEU A 5 -6.18 60.98 -54.35
C LEU A 5 -4.96 60.69 -53.51
N LYS A 6 -5.00 61.09 -52.23
CA LYS A 6 -3.96 60.72 -51.23
C LYS A 6 -4.18 59.29 -50.80
N LYS A 7 -3.22 58.41 -51.09
CA LYS A 7 -3.16 57.04 -50.57
C LYS A 7 -2.60 57.11 -49.17
N THR A 8 -3.45 56.81 -48.16
CA THR A 8 -3.02 56.60 -46.78
C THR A 8 -2.58 55.16 -46.60
N LEU A 9 -1.29 54.95 -46.35
CA LEU A 9 -0.68 53.67 -46.07
C LEU A 9 -0.91 53.33 -44.62
N ILE A 10 -1.79 52.34 -44.32
CA ILE A 10 -2.00 51.82 -42.97
C ILE A 10 -1.00 50.66 -42.78
N LEU A 11 0.02 50.95 -42.00
CA LEU A 11 0.93 49.89 -41.49
C LEU A 11 0.26 49.08 -40.42
N PHE A 12 -0.11 47.85 -40.73
CA PHE A 12 -0.48 46.85 -39.73
C PHE A 12 0.79 46.31 -39.09
N PHE A 13 1.04 46.71 -37.83
CA PHE A 13 2.01 46.03 -36.99
C PHE A 13 1.44 44.68 -36.55
N PHE A 14 1.82 43.61 -37.23
CA PHE A 14 1.66 42.24 -36.71
C PHE A 14 2.71 42.03 -35.63
N SER A 15 2.32 42.20 -34.35
CA SER A 15 3.13 41.70 -33.23
C SER A 15 3.04 40.20 -33.24
N LEU A 16 4.05 39.52 -33.79
CA LEU A 16 4.25 38.10 -33.62
C LEU A 16 4.54 37.88 -32.12
N PHE A 17 3.48 37.49 -31.37
CA PHE A 17 3.67 36.83 -30.07
C PHE A 17 4.27 35.44 -30.37
N MET A 18 5.59 35.38 -30.42
CA MET A 18 6.28 34.10 -30.34
C MET A 18 6.05 33.55 -28.93
N PHE A 19 5.00 32.74 -28.77
CA PHE A 19 4.95 31.78 -27.68
C PHE A 19 6.15 30.86 -27.87
N SER A 20 7.20 31.12 -27.08
CA SER A 20 8.31 30.20 -26.94
C SER A 20 7.75 28.89 -26.38
N LEU A 21 7.51 27.93 -27.28
CA LEU A 21 7.30 26.54 -26.95
C LEU A 21 8.63 25.95 -26.48
N TYR A 22 9.09 26.38 -25.28
CA TYR A 22 10.04 25.57 -24.55
C TYR A 22 9.29 24.30 -24.17
N PRO A 23 9.74 23.10 -24.60
CA PRO A 23 9.24 21.88 -24.05
C PRO A 23 9.46 21.98 -22.55
N LYS A 24 8.39 21.89 -21.76
CA LYS A 24 8.53 21.73 -20.31
C LYS A 24 9.46 20.52 -20.13
N ASP A 25 10.63 20.74 -19.56
CA ASP A 25 11.54 19.64 -19.25
C ASP A 25 10.74 18.55 -18.54
N LYS A 26 10.82 17.33 -19.08
CA LYS A 26 10.07 16.21 -18.51
C LYS A 26 10.59 15.98 -17.10
N VAL A 27 9.73 16.17 -16.10
CA VAL A 27 10.11 15.97 -14.70
C VAL A 27 10.64 14.55 -14.52
N THR A 28 11.83 14.45 -13.96
CA THR A 28 12.50 13.16 -13.73
C THR A 28 12.20 12.63 -12.33
N ASP A 29 12.36 11.32 -12.13
CA ASP A 29 12.23 10.71 -10.79
C ASP A 29 13.28 11.29 -9.82
N GLU A 30 14.41 11.77 -10.33
CA GLU A 30 15.40 12.47 -9.51
C GLU A 30 14.89 13.83 -9.00
N ASP A 31 14.08 14.53 -9.78
CA ASP A 31 13.47 15.80 -9.36
C ASP A 31 12.38 15.57 -8.32
N ILE A 32 11.58 14.52 -8.48
CA ILE A 32 10.61 14.10 -7.48
C ILE A 32 11.34 13.73 -6.18
N TYR A 33 12.39 12.90 -6.28
CA TYR A 33 13.19 12.51 -5.12
C TYR A 33 13.73 13.69 -4.35
N LYS A 34 14.34 14.68 -5.04
CA LYS A 34 14.85 15.91 -4.41
C LYS A 34 13.76 16.67 -3.68
N LYS A 35 12.57 16.76 -4.27
CA LYS A 35 11.44 17.48 -3.70
C LYS A 35 10.92 16.84 -2.42
N ILE A 36 10.79 15.50 -2.38
CA ILE A 36 10.28 14.78 -1.21
C ILE A 36 11.37 14.44 -0.19
N TYR A 37 12.64 14.64 -0.54
CA TYR A 37 13.79 14.26 0.29
C TYR A 37 13.70 14.77 1.74
N GLY A 38 13.36 16.05 1.93
CA GLY A 38 13.19 16.64 3.25
C GLY A 38 11.97 16.13 4.01
N GLU A 39 10.95 15.64 3.30
CA GLU A 39 9.73 15.14 3.94
C GLU A 39 9.93 13.73 4.48
N PHE A 40 10.42 12.78 3.67
CA PHE A 40 10.59 11.42 4.16
C PHE A 40 11.72 11.26 5.19
N SER A 41 12.68 12.19 5.24
CA SER A 41 13.67 12.23 6.33
C SER A 41 13.06 12.48 7.72
N LYS A 42 11.83 13.01 7.78
CA LYS A 42 11.15 13.30 9.04
C LYS A 42 10.53 12.07 9.69
N PHE A 43 10.15 11.06 8.89
CA PHE A 43 9.52 9.84 9.40
C PHE A 43 10.39 8.58 9.28
N LEU A 44 11.37 8.55 8.37
CA LEU A 44 12.26 7.40 8.26
C LEU A 44 13.37 7.42 9.31
N PRO A 45 13.70 6.28 9.90
CA PRO A 45 14.90 6.12 10.72
C PRO A 45 16.17 6.52 9.95
N LYS A 46 17.12 7.12 10.66
CA LYS A 46 18.36 7.64 10.05
C LYS A 46 19.13 6.59 9.24
N ASN A 47 19.20 5.35 9.71
CA ASN A 47 19.87 4.26 9.00
C ASN A 47 19.21 3.95 7.63
N ILE A 48 17.88 3.94 7.56
CA ILE A 48 17.10 3.73 6.33
C ILE A 48 17.35 4.90 5.37
N TYR A 49 17.19 6.11 5.88
CA TYR A 49 17.39 7.33 5.13
C TYR A 49 18.80 7.42 4.53
N ASP A 50 19.85 7.19 5.33
CA ASP A 50 21.25 7.22 4.88
C ASP A 50 21.53 6.12 3.84
N LYS A 51 20.95 4.92 4.01
CA LYS A 51 21.05 3.80 3.06
C LYS A 51 20.46 4.14 1.70
N ILE A 52 19.25 4.71 1.68
CA ILE A 52 18.57 5.14 0.45
C ILE A 52 19.41 6.21 -0.25
N ASN A 53 19.86 7.21 0.49
CA ASN A 53 20.62 8.32 -0.04
C ASN A 53 21.97 7.91 -0.66
N LYS A 54 22.69 7.04 0.04
CA LYS A 54 23.95 6.49 -0.43
C LYS A 54 23.79 5.67 -1.72
N ASN A 55 22.64 5.07 -1.94
CA ASN A 55 22.37 4.16 -3.04
C ASN A 55 21.20 4.65 -3.94
N LYS A 56 20.99 5.97 -4.02
CA LYS A 56 19.82 6.60 -4.66
C LYS A 56 19.46 5.99 -6.04
N LYS A 57 20.42 5.82 -6.93
CA LYS A 57 20.15 5.27 -8.27
C LYS A 57 19.61 3.84 -8.22
N LYS A 58 20.16 3.00 -7.34
CA LYS A 58 19.68 1.62 -7.15
C LYS A 58 18.28 1.61 -6.54
N PHE A 59 18.04 2.49 -5.56
CA PHE A 59 16.75 2.67 -4.93
C PHE A 59 15.67 3.09 -5.92
N LEU A 60 15.91 4.14 -6.72
CA LEU A 60 14.94 4.63 -7.71
C LEU A 60 14.63 3.55 -8.77
N LYS A 61 15.64 2.82 -9.25
CA LYS A 61 15.41 1.69 -10.16
C LYS A 61 14.53 0.60 -9.53
N ALA A 62 14.75 0.28 -8.25
CA ALA A 62 13.94 -0.70 -7.54
C ALA A 62 12.50 -0.19 -7.29
N LEU A 63 12.34 1.11 -7.01
CA LEU A 63 11.04 1.75 -6.90
C LEU A 63 10.25 1.67 -8.22
N ASP A 64 10.90 1.97 -9.35
CA ASP A 64 10.25 1.86 -10.67
C ASP A 64 9.72 0.44 -10.90
N GLN A 65 10.53 -0.59 -10.59
CA GLN A 65 10.10 -1.99 -10.71
C GLN A 65 8.86 -2.31 -9.85
N VAL A 66 8.78 -1.75 -8.65
CA VAL A 66 7.61 -1.91 -7.77
C VAL A 66 6.38 -1.23 -8.36
N LEU A 67 6.53 0.02 -8.84
CA LEU A 67 5.41 0.79 -9.39
C LEU A 67 4.91 0.23 -10.74
N GLU A 68 5.82 -0.32 -11.55
CA GLU A 68 5.47 -1.03 -12.80
C GLU A 68 4.77 -2.37 -12.55
N ALA A 69 5.11 -3.06 -11.46
CA ALA A 69 4.51 -4.33 -11.08
C ALA A 69 3.22 -4.18 -10.28
N GLU A 70 2.87 -2.95 -9.85
CA GLU A 70 1.65 -2.71 -9.08
C GLU A 70 0.41 -2.87 -9.96
N GLU A 71 -0.49 -3.72 -9.55
CA GLU A 71 -1.81 -3.92 -10.14
C GLU A 71 -2.89 -3.50 -9.12
N GLU A 72 -4.02 -2.97 -9.61
CA GLU A 72 -5.23 -2.68 -8.81
C GLU A 72 -5.00 -1.79 -7.57
N ASP A 73 -4.03 -0.89 -7.59
CA ASP A 73 -3.71 0.03 -6.47
C ASP A 73 -3.49 -0.66 -5.11
N ILE A 74 -2.85 -1.84 -5.11
CA ILE A 74 -2.63 -2.62 -3.88
C ILE A 74 -1.67 -1.96 -2.88
N LEU A 75 -0.94 -0.91 -3.28
CA LEU A 75 0.01 -0.16 -2.44
C LEU A 75 -0.58 1.11 -1.81
N VAL A 76 -1.90 1.20 -1.70
CA VAL A 76 -2.58 2.32 -1.04
C VAL A 76 -2.21 2.37 0.45
N LEU A 77 -1.80 3.54 0.95
CA LEU A 77 -1.59 3.75 2.39
C LEU A 77 -2.94 3.84 3.11
N VAL A 78 -3.15 2.97 4.10
CA VAL A 78 -4.33 2.96 4.97
C VAL A 78 -3.89 2.80 6.41
N ASP A 79 -4.16 3.81 7.21
CA ASP A 79 -3.87 3.85 8.65
C ASP A 79 -4.81 4.83 9.37
N LYS A 80 -4.53 5.19 10.61
CA LYS A 80 -5.35 6.12 11.41
C LYS A 80 -5.40 7.55 10.87
N GLN A 81 -4.51 7.93 9.95
CA GLN A 81 -4.43 9.26 9.34
C GLN A 81 -4.87 9.24 7.87
N HIS A 82 -4.81 8.08 7.22
CA HIS A 82 -5.11 7.86 5.81
C HIS A 82 -6.32 6.93 5.69
N LEU A 83 -7.50 7.53 5.65
CA LEU A 83 -8.76 6.82 5.68
C LEU A 83 -9.23 6.47 4.27
N LEU A 84 -9.74 5.27 4.12
CA LEU A 84 -10.56 4.90 2.96
C LEU A 84 -11.93 5.57 3.05
N ASP A 85 -12.47 5.97 1.91
CA ASP A 85 -13.86 6.41 1.82
C ASP A 85 -14.81 5.28 2.27
N LYS A 86 -15.93 5.66 2.88
CA LYS A 86 -16.96 4.71 3.32
C LYS A 86 -17.54 3.86 2.18
N SER A 87 -17.51 4.41 0.97
CA SER A 87 -17.97 3.74 -0.26
C SER A 87 -16.88 2.95 -0.97
N TYR A 88 -15.64 2.96 -0.44
CA TYR A 88 -14.56 2.20 -1.03
C TYR A 88 -14.86 0.70 -0.95
N GLU A 89 -14.91 0.07 -2.11
CA GLU A 89 -15.01 -1.37 -2.29
C GLU A 89 -13.90 -1.85 -3.21
N PRO A 90 -13.15 -2.90 -2.83
CA PRO A 90 -12.11 -3.44 -3.69
C PRO A 90 -12.73 -4.10 -4.92
N LYS A 91 -12.02 -4.05 -6.05
CA LYS A 91 -12.44 -4.71 -7.28
C LYS A 91 -12.37 -6.23 -7.11
N ASN A 92 -13.30 -6.95 -7.78
CA ASN A 92 -13.22 -8.40 -7.93
C ASN A 92 -13.06 -9.18 -6.61
N ILE A 93 -13.90 -8.89 -5.61
CA ILE A 93 -13.97 -9.69 -4.38
C ILE A 93 -14.55 -11.07 -4.68
N ILE A 94 -13.89 -12.12 -4.18
CA ILE A 94 -14.33 -13.50 -4.30
C ILE A 94 -14.56 -14.13 -2.93
N LEU A 95 -15.47 -15.07 -2.86
CA LEU A 95 -15.69 -15.92 -1.68
C LEU A 95 -14.68 -17.08 -1.71
N LEU A 96 -13.79 -17.14 -0.73
CA LEU A 96 -12.73 -18.17 -0.70
C LEU A 96 -13.30 -19.60 -0.58
N TYR A 97 -14.49 -19.76 -0.03
CA TYR A 97 -15.16 -21.05 0.05
C TYR A 97 -15.47 -21.67 -1.32
N ASP A 98 -15.69 -20.83 -2.34
CA ASP A 98 -16.01 -21.27 -3.70
C ASP A 98 -14.77 -21.65 -4.51
N VAL A 99 -13.57 -21.34 -4.02
CA VAL A 99 -12.31 -21.72 -4.66
C VAL A 99 -12.13 -23.24 -4.58
N LYS A 100 -11.99 -23.90 -5.73
CA LYS A 100 -11.75 -25.34 -5.83
C LYS A 100 -10.28 -25.65 -5.60
N ASP A 101 -10.01 -26.87 -5.08
CA ASP A 101 -8.64 -27.39 -4.91
C ASP A 101 -7.69 -26.46 -4.17
N ARG A 102 -8.20 -25.70 -3.21
CA ARG A 102 -7.39 -24.79 -2.39
C ARG A 102 -6.43 -25.55 -1.49
N ASN A 103 -5.21 -25.02 -1.36
CA ASN A 103 -4.16 -25.56 -0.50
C ASN A 103 -4.17 -25.00 0.92
N TYR A 104 -5.12 -24.14 1.25
CA TYR A 104 -5.32 -23.54 2.59
C TYR A 104 -6.68 -23.99 3.18
N VAL A 105 -6.78 -23.94 4.50
CA VAL A 105 -8.03 -24.20 5.21
C VAL A 105 -8.69 -22.90 5.64
N LEU A 106 -10.00 -22.92 5.79
CA LEU A 106 -10.81 -21.77 6.20
C LEU A 106 -11.45 -22.05 7.56
N ASP A 107 -11.34 -21.13 8.52
CA ASP A 107 -12.02 -21.23 9.81
C ASP A 107 -13.54 -21.05 9.70
N ARG A 108 -13.99 -20.41 8.61
CA ARG A 108 -15.42 -20.17 8.32
C ARG A 108 -15.65 -20.04 6.82
N THR A 109 -16.88 -20.27 6.41
CA THR A 109 -17.24 -20.30 4.98
C THR A 109 -17.45 -18.92 4.34
N ASN A 110 -17.56 -17.86 5.14
CA ASN A 110 -17.88 -16.51 4.69
C ASN A 110 -16.66 -15.56 4.66
N ILE A 111 -15.49 -16.07 4.30
CA ILE A 111 -14.29 -15.27 4.15
C ILE A 111 -14.14 -14.82 2.68
N TYR A 112 -13.99 -13.52 2.48
CA TYR A 112 -13.83 -12.91 1.17
C TYR A 112 -12.42 -12.32 1.02
N LEU A 113 -11.93 -12.30 -0.22
CA LEU A 113 -10.61 -11.76 -0.58
C LEU A 113 -10.67 -11.10 -1.96
N ALA A 114 -9.86 -10.09 -2.21
CA ALA A 114 -9.66 -9.58 -3.56
C ALA A 114 -9.01 -10.65 -4.43
N LYS A 115 -9.54 -10.86 -5.64
CA LYS A 115 -9.13 -11.93 -6.55
C LYS A 115 -7.63 -11.88 -6.87
N ILE A 116 -7.04 -10.70 -6.93
CA ILE A 116 -5.61 -10.49 -7.18
C ILE A 116 -4.72 -11.19 -6.13
N ALA A 117 -5.19 -11.29 -4.89
CA ALA A 117 -4.43 -11.90 -3.78
C ALA A 117 -4.65 -13.43 -3.65
N GLU A 118 -5.65 -14.00 -4.34
CA GLU A 118 -6.01 -15.40 -4.17
C GLU A 118 -4.95 -16.34 -4.74
N ARG A 119 -4.49 -16.14 -5.98
CA ARG A 119 -3.46 -16.98 -6.59
C ARG A 119 -2.11 -16.95 -5.84
N PRO A 120 -1.63 -15.78 -5.36
CA PRO A 120 -0.51 -15.69 -4.43
C PRO A 120 -0.73 -16.48 -3.12
N LEU A 121 -1.93 -16.42 -2.55
CA LEU A 121 -2.29 -17.22 -1.37
C LEU A 121 -2.18 -18.73 -1.65
N GLN A 122 -2.71 -19.20 -2.78
CA GLN A 122 -2.58 -20.60 -3.18
C GLN A 122 -1.12 -21.05 -3.29
N LYS A 123 -0.28 -20.28 -3.99
CA LYS A 123 1.15 -20.58 -4.13
C LYS A 123 1.88 -20.61 -2.79
N MET A 124 1.54 -19.67 -1.91
CA MET A 124 2.11 -19.62 -0.56
C MET A 124 1.71 -20.85 0.25
N ALA A 125 0.42 -21.21 0.21
CA ALA A 125 -0.11 -22.38 0.92
C ALA A 125 0.42 -23.71 0.36
N GLU A 126 0.63 -23.81 -0.95
CA GLU A 126 1.27 -24.96 -1.59
C GLU A 126 2.69 -25.15 -1.07
N ALA A 127 3.51 -24.11 -1.08
CA ALA A 127 4.88 -24.16 -0.56
C ALA A 127 4.95 -24.45 0.95
N ALA A 128 3.98 -23.95 1.72
CA ALA A 128 3.86 -24.27 3.14
C ALA A 128 3.55 -25.76 3.35
N LYS A 129 2.61 -26.30 2.55
CA LYS A 129 2.23 -27.71 2.55
C LYS A 129 3.40 -28.65 2.23
N GLU A 130 4.24 -28.28 1.27
CA GLU A 130 5.49 -28.99 0.94
C GLU A 130 6.45 -29.00 2.14
N ALA A 131 6.42 -27.97 2.97
CA ALA A 131 7.18 -27.90 4.24
C ALA A 131 6.46 -28.56 5.43
N GLY A 132 5.34 -29.25 5.21
CA GLY A 132 4.55 -29.90 6.25
C GLY A 132 3.71 -28.93 7.10
N ILE A 133 3.45 -27.72 6.59
CA ILE A 133 2.69 -26.67 7.27
C ILE A 133 1.33 -26.47 6.58
N GLU A 134 0.25 -26.51 7.35
CA GLU A 134 -1.09 -26.14 6.87
C GLU A 134 -1.34 -24.66 7.12
N ILE A 135 -1.66 -23.90 6.08
CA ILE A 135 -2.04 -22.48 6.20
C ILE A 135 -3.52 -22.37 6.50
N ARG A 136 -3.85 -21.64 7.58
CA ARG A 136 -5.22 -21.41 8.05
C ARG A 136 -5.61 -19.95 7.89
N VAL A 137 -6.71 -19.71 7.20
CA VAL A 137 -7.28 -18.37 6.95
C VAL A 137 -8.46 -18.13 7.90
N SER A 138 -8.33 -17.15 8.79
CA SER A 138 -9.31 -16.87 9.85
C SER A 138 -10.17 -15.63 9.57
N SER A 139 -9.62 -14.64 8.84
CA SER A 139 -10.36 -13.42 8.46
C SER A 139 -9.83 -12.90 7.12
N GLY A 140 -10.64 -12.13 6.42
CA GLY A 140 -10.30 -11.51 5.14
C GLY A 140 -10.95 -10.15 4.98
N TYR A 141 -11.52 -9.86 3.81
CA TYR A 141 -12.21 -8.61 3.53
C TYR A 141 -13.30 -8.29 4.55
N ARG A 142 -13.30 -7.04 5.00
CA ARG A 142 -14.33 -6.47 5.90
C ARG A 142 -14.84 -5.14 5.31
N PRO A 143 -16.11 -5.08 4.85
CA PRO A 143 -16.66 -3.82 4.35
C PRO A 143 -16.76 -2.78 5.46
N TYR A 144 -16.81 -1.50 5.09
CA TYR A 144 -16.89 -0.37 6.02
C TYR A 144 -17.95 -0.56 7.12
N ILE A 145 -19.17 -0.97 6.74
CA ILE A 145 -20.27 -1.15 7.71
C ILE A 145 -19.99 -2.28 8.72
N TYR A 146 -19.28 -3.33 8.31
CA TYR A 146 -18.84 -4.37 9.24
C TYR A 146 -17.89 -3.80 10.28
N GLN A 147 -16.92 -2.98 9.84
CA GLN A 147 -15.96 -2.34 10.74
C GLN A 147 -16.63 -1.34 11.69
N VAL A 148 -17.68 -0.63 11.26
CA VAL A 148 -18.51 0.23 12.14
C VAL A 148 -19.10 -0.59 13.30
N ASN A 149 -19.73 -1.71 12.98
CA ASN A 149 -20.37 -2.57 13.98
C ASN A 149 -19.35 -3.20 14.94
N LEU A 150 -18.24 -3.69 14.39
CA LEU A 150 -17.16 -4.30 15.16
C LEU A 150 -16.51 -3.30 16.12
N PHE A 151 -16.15 -2.11 15.62
CA PHE A 151 -15.54 -1.08 16.43
C PHE A 151 -16.49 -0.57 17.53
N SER A 152 -17.77 -0.34 17.21
CA SER A 152 -18.78 0.08 18.17
C SER A 152 -18.99 -0.97 19.29
N LYS A 153 -18.91 -2.27 18.97
CA LYS A 153 -18.92 -3.33 19.97
C LYS A 153 -17.74 -3.21 20.94
N TYR A 154 -16.53 -3.10 20.41
CA TYR A 154 -15.33 -2.99 21.24
C TYR A 154 -15.27 -1.66 22.02
N GLU A 155 -15.76 -0.55 21.44
CA GLU A 155 -15.85 0.72 22.14
C GLU A 155 -16.79 0.64 23.36
N LYS A 156 -17.89 -0.07 23.26
CA LYS A 156 -18.81 -0.33 24.38
C LYS A 156 -18.21 -1.23 25.45
N GLU A 157 -17.44 -2.24 25.03
CA GLU A 157 -16.89 -3.25 25.93
C GLU A 157 -15.63 -2.79 26.66
N TYR A 158 -14.71 -2.12 25.95
CA TYR A 158 -13.37 -1.77 26.44
C TYR A 158 -13.12 -0.26 26.57
N GLY A 159 -14.06 0.58 26.13
CA GLY A 159 -13.89 2.02 26.02
C GLY A 159 -13.09 2.42 24.76
N LYS A 160 -13.34 3.64 24.26
CA LYS A 160 -12.80 4.12 22.98
C LYS A 160 -11.27 4.04 22.86
N LYS A 161 -10.55 4.46 23.91
CA LYS A 161 -9.08 4.50 23.91
C LYS A 161 -8.49 3.09 23.76
N ASN A 162 -9.01 2.11 24.50
CA ASN A 162 -8.53 0.74 24.41
C ASN A 162 -8.95 0.11 23.08
N ALA A 163 -10.20 0.28 22.66
CA ALA A 163 -10.67 -0.25 21.36
C ALA A 163 -9.76 0.19 20.20
N GLN A 164 -9.33 1.44 20.17
CA GLN A 164 -8.44 1.98 19.13
C GLN A 164 -7.03 1.35 19.08
N SER A 165 -6.59 0.64 20.12
CA SER A 165 -5.25 0.03 20.12
C SER A 165 -5.22 -1.33 19.42
N PHE A 166 -6.35 -2.04 19.36
CA PHE A 166 -6.44 -3.38 18.76
C PHE A 166 -7.56 -3.53 17.70
N SER A 167 -8.37 -2.49 17.49
CA SER A 167 -9.39 -2.48 16.43
C SER A 167 -9.34 -1.14 15.68
N ALA A 168 -9.28 -1.22 14.37
CA ALA A 168 -9.26 -0.05 13.51
C ALA A 168 -10.60 0.72 13.58
N PRO A 169 -10.61 2.03 13.79
CA PRO A 169 -11.79 2.85 13.51
C PRO A 169 -12.28 2.65 12.07
N PRO A 170 -13.59 2.86 11.79
CA PRO A 170 -14.11 2.73 10.43
C PRO A 170 -13.35 3.59 9.42
N GLY A 171 -13.01 3.02 8.28
CA GLY A 171 -12.20 3.66 7.23
C GLY A 171 -10.69 3.53 7.42
N THR A 172 -10.19 3.12 8.60
CA THR A 172 -8.75 2.97 8.86
C THR A 172 -8.29 1.51 8.87
N SER A 173 -9.20 0.57 8.58
CA SER A 173 -8.90 -0.86 8.54
C SER A 173 -8.33 -1.28 7.20
N GLN A 174 -7.15 -1.88 7.20
CA GLN A 174 -6.57 -2.48 5.99
C GLN A 174 -7.43 -3.62 5.41
N HIS A 175 -8.27 -4.29 6.22
CA HIS A 175 -9.19 -5.31 5.72
C HIS A 175 -10.22 -4.78 4.72
N GLN A 176 -10.51 -3.47 4.72
CA GLN A 176 -11.40 -2.87 3.73
C GLN A 176 -10.78 -2.86 2.31
N LEU A 177 -9.45 -2.97 2.20
CA LEU A 177 -8.76 -3.11 0.90
C LEU A 177 -9.04 -4.44 0.20
N GLY A 178 -9.50 -5.46 0.94
CA GLY A 178 -9.70 -6.81 0.40
C GLY A 178 -8.42 -7.61 0.17
N THR A 179 -7.25 -7.04 0.43
CA THR A 179 -5.93 -7.67 0.23
C THR A 179 -5.27 -8.13 1.53
N VAL A 180 -6.05 -8.24 2.61
CA VAL A 180 -5.57 -8.61 3.95
C VAL A 180 -6.18 -9.90 4.42
N ILE A 181 -5.38 -10.72 5.08
CA ILE A 181 -5.78 -11.95 5.76
C ILE A 181 -5.21 -11.95 7.19
N ASP A 182 -6.05 -12.34 8.13
CA ASP A 182 -5.60 -12.82 9.43
C ASP A 182 -5.43 -14.35 9.34
N PHE A 183 -4.22 -14.84 9.66
CA PHE A 183 -3.87 -16.26 9.60
C PHE A 183 -3.89 -16.93 10.97
N GLY A 184 -4.22 -18.20 11.01
CA GLY A 184 -4.18 -19.04 12.22
C GLY A 184 -5.03 -18.50 13.38
N THR A 185 -4.51 -18.56 14.60
CA THR A 185 -5.15 -17.97 15.77
C THR A 185 -4.90 -16.46 15.84
N ILE A 186 -5.94 -15.68 16.16
CA ILE A 186 -5.86 -14.22 16.31
C ILE A 186 -5.41 -13.89 17.76
N THR A 187 -4.23 -14.38 18.13
CA THR A 187 -3.58 -14.19 19.45
C THR A 187 -2.08 -14.20 19.28
N ASP A 188 -1.34 -13.60 20.23
CA ASP A 188 0.12 -13.52 20.20
C ASP A 188 0.80 -14.90 20.11
N ASP A 189 0.17 -15.95 20.63
CA ASP A 189 0.67 -17.34 20.59
C ASP A 189 0.84 -17.88 19.16
N TYR A 190 0.15 -17.28 18.16
CA TYR A 190 0.34 -17.63 16.75
C TYR A 190 1.80 -17.53 16.32
N ALA A 191 2.55 -16.55 16.82
CA ALA A 191 3.97 -16.38 16.52
C ALA A 191 4.83 -17.59 16.91
N ASP A 192 4.42 -18.36 17.90
CA ASP A 192 5.15 -19.54 18.41
C ASP A 192 4.74 -20.84 17.69
N THR A 193 3.67 -20.82 16.93
CA THR A 193 3.22 -21.97 16.12
C THR A 193 4.18 -22.26 14.96
N ALA A 194 4.12 -23.47 14.43
CA ALA A 194 4.87 -23.83 13.21
C ALA A 194 4.45 -22.98 12.01
N GLU A 195 3.14 -22.72 11.87
CA GLU A 195 2.56 -21.86 10.83
C GLU A 195 3.08 -20.43 10.94
N GLY A 196 2.95 -19.79 12.11
CA GLY A 196 3.38 -18.42 12.33
C GLY A 196 4.89 -18.21 12.09
N LYS A 197 5.73 -19.15 12.52
CA LYS A 197 7.18 -19.14 12.25
C LYS A 197 7.47 -19.28 10.75
N TRP A 198 6.77 -20.16 10.06
CA TRP A 198 6.92 -20.33 8.63
C TRP A 198 6.47 -19.07 7.87
N MET A 199 5.32 -18.50 8.23
CA MET A 199 4.78 -17.27 7.66
C MET A 199 5.76 -16.12 7.80
N LEU A 200 6.29 -15.86 8.98
CA LEU A 200 7.26 -14.78 9.24
C LEU A 200 8.50 -14.88 8.33
N ASN A 201 8.95 -16.10 8.04
CA ASN A 201 10.16 -16.33 7.26
C ASN A 201 9.92 -16.40 5.74
N ASN A 202 8.70 -16.69 5.29
CA ASN A 202 8.46 -17.05 3.91
C ASN A 202 7.38 -16.22 3.19
N ALA A 203 6.39 -15.65 3.89
CA ALA A 203 5.23 -15.00 3.29
C ALA A 203 5.61 -13.90 2.28
N TRP A 204 6.66 -13.14 2.54
CA TRP A 204 7.17 -12.09 1.66
C TRP A 204 7.58 -12.60 0.26
N LYS A 205 8.01 -13.86 0.13
CA LYS A 205 8.37 -14.49 -1.15
C LYS A 205 7.18 -14.64 -2.10
N TYR A 206 5.98 -14.59 -1.52
CA TYR A 206 4.70 -14.71 -2.22
C TYR A 206 3.93 -13.39 -2.23
N GLY A 207 4.58 -12.29 -1.83
CA GLY A 207 3.99 -10.95 -1.84
C GLY A 207 3.15 -10.60 -0.62
N TRP A 208 3.23 -11.37 0.47
CA TRP A 208 2.52 -11.12 1.71
C TRP A 208 3.45 -10.51 2.77
N SER A 209 3.06 -9.39 3.33
CA SER A 209 3.83 -8.62 4.31
C SER A 209 3.11 -8.52 5.64
N LEU A 210 3.83 -8.72 6.74
CA LEU A 210 3.35 -8.48 8.09
C LEU A 210 3.12 -6.98 8.30
N SER A 211 1.88 -6.56 8.60
CA SER A 211 1.54 -5.14 8.70
C SER A 211 1.95 -4.51 10.03
N TYR A 212 1.85 -5.25 11.13
CA TYR A 212 2.02 -4.74 12.50
C TYR A 212 3.06 -5.55 13.27
N PRO A 213 4.36 -5.37 12.94
CA PRO A 213 5.45 -6.10 13.58
C PRO A 213 5.70 -5.63 15.02
N LYS A 214 6.21 -6.53 15.84
CA LYS A 214 6.52 -6.27 17.25
C LYS A 214 7.52 -5.13 17.43
N GLY A 215 7.19 -4.22 18.34
CA GLY A 215 8.03 -3.05 18.64
C GLY A 215 7.82 -1.86 17.71
N MET A 216 6.88 -1.96 16.75
CA MET A 216 6.55 -0.90 15.78
C MET A 216 5.21 -0.21 16.07
N GLU A 217 4.63 -0.38 17.25
CA GLU A 217 3.32 0.15 17.64
C GLU A 217 3.23 1.68 17.53
N LYS A 218 4.34 2.38 17.77
CA LYS A 218 4.42 3.85 17.63
C LYS A 218 4.42 4.30 16.17
N ILE A 219 4.86 3.45 15.26
CA ILE A 219 4.95 3.72 13.82
C ILE A 219 3.63 3.35 13.15
N THR A 220 3.13 2.14 13.41
CA THR A 220 1.91 1.63 12.78
C THR A 220 0.63 2.17 13.44
N GLY A 221 0.72 2.59 14.71
CA GLY A 221 -0.42 3.01 15.50
C GLY A 221 -1.28 1.87 16.06
N TYR A 222 -0.91 0.60 15.80
CA TYR A 222 -1.60 -0.60 16.25
C TYR A 222 -0.67 -1.47 17.09
N ASN A 223 -1.25 -2.29 17.97
CA ASN A 223 -0.52 -3.31 18.68
C ASN A 223 0.13 -4.31 17.71
N TRP A 224 1.12 -5.06 18.20
CA TRP A 224 1.64 -6.19 17.45
C TRP A 224 0.55 -7.20 17.09
N GLU A 225 0.49 -7.59 15.80
CA GLU A 225 -0.45 -8.58 15.29
C GLU A 225 0.30 -9.57 14.39
N CYS A 226 0.84 -10.63 14.96
CA CYS A 226 1.66 -11.61 14.24
C CYS A 226 0.89 -12.44 13.19
N TRP A 227 -0.43 -12.37 13.19
CA TRP A 227 -1.35 -13.03 12.26
C TRP A 227 -1.78 -12.17 11.07
N HIS A 228 -1.59 -10.84 11.13
CA HIS A 228 -2.14 -9.88 10.17
C HIS A 228 -1.18 -9.61 9.01
N TYR A 229 -1.48 -10.21 7.86
CA TYR A 229 -0.67 -10.05 6.65
C TYR A 229 -1.45 -9.39 5.53
N ARG A 230 -0.77 -8.49 4.81
CA ARG A 230 -1.31 -7.80 3.64
C ARG A 230 -0.56 -8.22 2.38
N TYR A 231 -1.31 -8.52 1.32
CA TYR A 231 -0.75 -8.74 0.00
C TYR A 231 -0.37 -7.39 -0.64
N LEU A 232 0.89 -7.27 -1.01
CA LEU A 232 1.49 -6.09 -1.64
C LEU A 232 2.15 -6.42 -3.00
N GLY A 233 2.22 -7.70 -3.36
CA GLY A 233 3.02 -8.17 -4.49
C GLY A 233 4.47 -8.48 -4.11
N VAL A 234 5.10 -9.36 -4.90
CA VAL A 234 6.44 -9.89 -4.59
C VAL A 234 7.51 -8.81 -4.68
N GLU A 235 7.43 -7.94 -5.68
CA GLU A 235 8.43 -6.88 -5.87
C GLU A 235 8.37 -5.83 -4.75
N ALA A 236 7.16 -5.48 -4.29
CA ALA A 236 6.98 -4.58 -3.15
C ALA A 236 7.53 -5.21 -1.85
N CYS A 237 7.31 -6.49 -1.59
CA CYS A 237 7.87 -7.17 -0.42
C CYS A 237 9.40 -7.23 -0.46
N LYS A 238 10.01 -7.49 -1.63
CA LYS A 238 11.47 -7.42 -1.79
C LYS A 238 12.00 -6.01 -1.52
N PHE A 239 11.34 -5.00 -2.08
CA PHE A 239 11.70 -3.61 -1.92
C PHE A 239 11.60 -3.17 -0.45
N GLN A 240 10.53 -3.56 0.25
CA GLN A 240 10.34 -3.35 1.68
C GLN A 240 11.50 -3.94 2.50
N LYS A 241 11.85 -5.20 2.25
CA LYS A 241 12.96 -5.88 2.96
C LYS A 241 14.30 -5.23 2.68
N GLU A 242 14.57 -4.89 1.42
CA GLU A 242 15.85 -4.32 1.05
C GLU A 242 16.00 -2.88 1.54
N TRP A 243 14.96 -2.04 1.53
CA TRP A 243 15.11 -0.61 1.73
C TRP A 243 14.49 -0.05 3.01
N PHE A 244 13.53 -0.76 3.62
CA PHE A 244 12.74 -0.26 4.75
C PHE A 244 12.78 -1.16 5.98
N ASP A 245 13.87 -1.94 6.12
CA ASP A 245 14.10 -2.86 7.25
C ASP A 245 12.90 -3.78 7.54
N ASP A 246 12.22 -4.21 6.46
CA ASP A 246 11.01 -5.04 6.47
C ASP A 246 9.78 -4.38 7.15
N ILE A 247 9.76 -3.06 7.28
CA ILE A 247 8.64 -2.32 7.88
C ILE A 247 7.71 -1.78 6.77
N GLN A 248 6.53 -2.38 6.67
CA GLN A 248 5.51 -2.06 5.66
C GLN A 248 5.10 -0.58 5.70
N GLN A 249 4.86 -0.04 6.90
CA GLN A 249 4.41 1.34 7.10
C GLN A 249 5.37 2.34 6.43
N TYR A 250 6.67 2.22 6.66
CA TYR A 250 7.67 3.13 6.06
C TYR A 250 7.65 3.10 4.53
N MET A 251 7.54 1.91 3.96
CA MET A 251 7.47 1.76 2.49
C MET A 251 6.20 2.40 1.93
N LEU A 252 5.04 2.14 2.54
CA LEU A 252 3.77 2.66 2.05
C LEU A 252 3.66 4.18 2.22
N GLU A 253 4.16 4.76 3.31
CA GLU A 253 4.26 6.21 3.49
C GLU A 253 5.15 6.85 2.43
N PHE A 254 6.29 6.22 2.13
CA PHE A 254 7.17 6.68 1.06
C PHE A 254 6.48 6.64 -0.32
N ILE A 255 5.84 5.51 -0.67
CA ILE A 255 5.15 5.33 -1.96
C ILE A 255 3.97 6.31 -2.10
N ASP A 256 3.21 6.54 -1.04
CA ASP A 256 2.12 7.51 -1.02
C ASP A 256 2.61 8.92 -1.29
N LEU A 257 3.68 9.34 -0.59
CA LEU A 257 4.31 10.64 -0.82
C LEU A 257 4.85 10.77 -2.25
N TRP A 258 5.49 9.72 -2.76
CA TRP A 258 5.99 9.66 -4.14
C TRP A 258 4.88 9.83 -5.17
N LYS A 259 3.80 9.05 -5.04
CA LYS A 259 2.63 9.11 -5.95
C LYS A 259 1.97 10.49 -5.92
N LYS A 260 1.80 11.08 -4.73
CA LYS A 260 1.22 12.42 -4.56
C LYS A 260 2.07 13.51 -5.23
N GLU A 261 3.38 13.47 -5.11
CA GLU A 261 4.24 14.43 -5.77
C GLU A 261 4.30 14.22 -7.28
N LYS A 262 4.35 12.98 -7.75
CA LYS A 262 4.30 12.66 -9.19
C LYS A 262 3.01 13.15 -9.83
N ALA A 263 1.87 13.01 -9.14
CA ALA A 263 0.58 13.49 -9.63
C ALA A 263 0.47 15.03 -9.74
N LYS A 264 1.22 15.80 -8.95
CA LYS A 264 1.24 17.27 -9.03
C LYS A 264 2.04 17.80 -10.25
N LEU A 265 2.80 16.95 -10.90
CA LEU A 265 3.75 17.31 -11.96
C LEU A 265 3.24 16.91 -13.36
N ASN A 266 2.18 16.10 -13.41
CA ASN A 266 1.44 15.74 -14.62
C ASN A 266 0.21 16.63 -14.80
#